data_74e7be3116ed8905d41517865bc55ac6
#
_entry.id   74e7be3116ed8905d41517865bc55ac6
#
_cell.length_a   1.000
_cell.length_b   1.000
_cell.length_c   1.000
_cell.angle_alpha   90.00
_cell.angle_beta   90.00
_cell.angle_gamma   90.00
#
_symmetry.space_group_name_H-M   'P 1'
#
loop_
_entity.id
_entity.type
_entity.pdbx_description
1 polymer ?
#
loop_
_entity_poly.entity_id
_entity_poly.type
_entity_poly.pdbx_seq_one_letter_code
_entity_poly.pdbx_strand_id
1 'polypeptide(L)'
;MCPYCGVAQPVTQPLPQGGWPTAPQNSNKAIASLVCGVLFMCAPASIAAIILGHLALVDIKRTAGRMSGQGMAIAGLVLGYAGLALTTIYIVFVTFMVRNTFSRNIPANEAAAIATMRTYETALKAYAEKCPAQGYPATLSRLGPGQGDCTRANLIHDPRLVAGAPVRKGYTFVYRPGVHGNEQVTVFALLAQPIAPGTTGQRFFYLDEGGVIREADSQIIGPNSPPLGEAVAPGDDDEQGKPAQPNKP
;
A
#
# COMPACT_ATOMS: atom_id res chain seq x y z
N MET A 1 38.56 -48.43 60.26
CA MET A 1 39.80 -48.86 60.93
C MET A 1 40.22 -50.23 60.38
N CYS A 2 41.41 -50.31 59.84
CA CYS A 2 41.93 -51.58 59.40
C CYS A 2 42.34 -52.38 60.64
N PRO A 3 41.86 -53.60 60.82
CA PRO A 3 42.14 -54.32 62.07
C PRO A 3 43.60 -54.76 62.25
N TYR A 4 44.47 -54.51 61.24
CA TYR A 4 45.88 -55.00 61.25
C TYR A 4 46.95 -53.92 61.37
N CYS A 5 46.70 -52.64 61.12
CA CYS A 5 47.78 -51.64 61.13
C CYS A 5 47.48 -50.35 61.89
N GLY A 6 46.35 -50.14 62.47
CA GLY A 6 46.05 -48.97 63.31
C GLY A 6 46.19 -47.57 62.69
N VAL A 7 46.45 -47.52 61.41
CA VAL A 7 46.64 -46.23 60.67
C VAL A 7 45.27 -45.75 60.19
N ALA A 8 44.86 -44.55 60.63
CA ALA A 8 43.66 -43.85 60.11
C ALA A 8 43.87 -43.49 58.66
N GLN A 9 43.04 -44.01 57.77
CA GLN A 9 43.08 -43.59 56.36
C GLN A 9 42.69 -42.09 56.26
N PRO A 10 43.42 -41.30 55.47
CA PRO A 10 43.00 -39.93 55.26
C PRO A 10 41.68 -39.94 54.48
N VAL A 11 40.66 -39.31 55.07
CA VAL A 11 39.37 -39.05 54.39
C VAL A 11 39.67 -38.05 53.31
N THR A 12 39.79 -38.50 52.07
CA THR A 12 39.85 -37.64 50.91
C THR A 12 38.45 -37.03 50.74
N GLN A 13 38.28 -35.84 51.30
CA GLN A 13 37.13 -34.97 50.95
C GLN A 13 37.24 -34.65 49.48
N PRO A 14 36.19 -34.88 48.67
CA PRO A 14 36.18 -34.38 47.30
C PRO A 14 36.34 -32.87 47.35
N LEU A 15 37.34 -32.35 46.62
CA LEU A 15 37.46 -30.93 46.40
C LEU A 15 36.17 -30.37 45.83
N PRO A 16 35.64 -29.22 46.33
CA PRO A 16 34.51 -28.58 45.73
C PRO A 16 34.90 -28.23 44.27
N GLN A 17 34.22 -28.83 43.34
CA GLN A 17 34.34 -28.46 41.92
C GLN A 17 33.88 -27.03 41.83
N GLY A 18 34.83 -26.10 41.74
CA GLY A 18 34.61 -24.72 41.43
C GLY A 18 33.97 -24.67 40.02
N GLY A 19 32.66 -24.65 39.99
CA GLY A 19 31.92 -24.35 38.77
C GLY A 19 32.34 -22.96 38.31
N TRP A 20 32.91 -22.88 37.14
CA TRP A 20 33.08 -21.60 36.44
C TRP A 20 31.73 -20.87 36.46
N PRO A 21 31.69 -19.54 36.71
CA PRO A 21 30.46 -18.79 36.61
C PRO A 21 29.90 -19.03 35.19
N THR A 22 28.83 -19.78 35.12
CA THR A 22 28.07 -19.97 33.89
C THR A 22 27.67 -18.56 33.42
N ALA A 23 28.08 -18.21 32.20
CA ALA A 23 27.67 -16.98 31.57
C ALA A 23 26.13 -16.83 31.71
N PRO A 24 25.62 -15.63 31.98
CA PRO A 24 24.19 -15.44 32.19
C PRO A 24 23.46 -15.95 30.94
N GLN A 25 22.78 -17.08 31.07
CA GLN A 25 21.92 -17.59 30.01
C GLN A 25 20.78 -16.58 29.87
N ASN A 26 20.74 -15.91 28.72
CA ASN A 26 19.60 -15.11 28.31
C ASN A 26 18.38 -16.04 28.34
N SER A 27 17.51 -15.82 29.34
CA SER A 27 16.33 -16.66 29.46
C SER A 27 15.45 -16.40 28.23
N ASN A 28 15.15 -17.45 27.46
CA ASN A 28 14.21 -17.38 26.35
C ASN A 28 12.86 -16.76 26.75
N LYS A 29 12.56 -16.78 28.06
CA LYS A 29 11.40 -16.11 28.69
C LYS A 29 11.51 -14.58 28.67
N ALA A 30 12.73 -14.01 28.78
CA ALA A 30 12.93 -12.56 28.69
C ALA A 30 12.78 -12.06 27.25
N ILE A 31 13.25 -12.84 26.29
CA ILE A 31 13.07 -12.53 24.85
C ILE A 31 11.59 -12.69 24.47
N ALA A 32 10.93 -13.75 24.91
CA ALA A 32 9.50 -13.95 24.71
C ALA A 32 8.66 -12.83 25.37
N SER A 33 9.03 -12.35 26.55
CA SER A 33 8.34 -11.23 27.21
C SER A 33 8.55 -9.91 26.47
N LEU A 34 9.75 -9.69 25.88
CA LEU A 34 10.01 -8.49 25.06
C LEU A 34 9.22 -8.54 23.74
N VAL A 35 9.19 -9.68 23.07
CA VAL A 35 8.39 -9.89 21.84
C VAL A 35 6.90 -9.78 22.14
N CYS A 36 6.42 -10.39 23.23
CA CYS A 36 5.04 -10.19 23.70
C CYS A 36 4.78 -8.74 24.13
N GLY A 37 5.76 -8.04 24.71
CA GLY A 37 5.64 -6.62 25.07
C GLY A 37 5.48 -5.71 23.88
N VAL A 38 6.16 -6.01 22.75
CA VAL A 38 5.98 -5.29 21.49
C VAL A 38 4.67 -5.66 20.80
N LEU A 39 4.26 -6.92 20.85
CA LEU A 39 2.94 -7.39 20.39
C LEU A 39 1.79 -6.94 21.31
N PHE A 40 2.08 -6.61 22.56
CA PHE A 40 1.11 -6.14 23.57
C PHE A 40 0.69 -4.68 23.41
N MET A 41 1.25 -3.94 22.45
CA MET A 41 0.69 -2.68 21.95
C MET A 41 -0.62 -2.88 21.17
N CYS A 42 -1.19 -4.11 21.15
CA CYS A 42 -2.49 -4.36 20.57
C CYS A 42 -3.61 -3.82 21.47
N ALA A 43 -4.45 -2.96 20.92
CA ALA A 43 -5.64 -2.36 21.55
C ALA A 43 -6.51 -3.30 22.43
N PRO A 44 -6.67 -4.61 22.15
CA PRO A 44 -7.52 -5.49 22.97
C PRO A 44 -7.03 -5.68 24.42
N ALA A 45 -5.72 -5.63 24.67
CA ALA A 45 -5.19 -5.80 26.03
C ALA A 45 -5.47 -4.59 26.93
N SER A 46 -5.38 -3.38 26.39
CA SER A 46 -5.71 -2.15 27.11
C SER A 46 -7.20 -2.10 27.49
N ILE A 47 -8.08 -2.55 26.59
CA ILE A 47 -9.51 -2.64 26.83
C ILE A 47 -9.80 -3.68 27.92
N ALA A 48 -9.18 -4.86 27.85
CA ALA A 48 -9.34 -5.90 28.88
C ALA A 48 -8.84 -5.42 30.26
N ALA A 49 -7.71 -4.71 30.32
CA ALA A 49 -7.19 -4.13 31.57
C ALA A 49 -8.14 -3.10 32.17
N ILE A 50 -8.78 -2.27 31.37
CA ILE A 50 -9.77 -1.28 31.83
C ILE A 50 -11.01 -2.00 32.39
N ILE A 51 -11.54 -3.01 31.67
CA ILE A 51 -12.72 -3.77 32.11
C ILE A 51 -12.43 -4.49 33.42
N LEU A 52 -11.31 -5.21 33.49
CA LEU A 52 -10.90 -5.94 34.69
C LEU A 52 -10.62 -5.00 35.89
N GLY A 53 -10.00 -3.83 35.61
CA GLY A 53 -9.77 -2.80 36.63
C GLY A 53 -11.07 -2.25 37.22
N HIS A 54 -12.08 -1.98 36.38
CA HIS A 54 -13.40 -1.54 36.86
C HIS A 54 -14.12 -2.65 37.65
N LEU A 55 -14.11 -3.90 37.19
CA LEU A 55 -14.70 -5.03 37.88
C LEU A 55 -14.05 -5.23 39.26
N ALA A 56 -12.71 -5.17 39.33
CA ALA A 56 -11.99 -5.28 40.61
C ALA A 56 -12.36 -4.17 41.59
N LEU A 57 -12.51 -2.92 41.13
CA LEU A 57 -12.95 -1.81 41.99
C LEU A 57 -14.37 -1.98 42.52
N VAL A 58 -15.29 -2.53 41.70
CA VAL A 58 -16.66 -2.82 42.10
C VAL A 58 -16.67 -3.92 43.17
N ASP A 59 -15.89 -4.98 42.98
CA ASP A 59 -15.80 -6.10 43.93
C ASP A 59 -15.18 -5.67 45.30
N ILE A 60 -14.14 -4.83 45.26
CA ILE A 60 -13.52 -4.27 46.47
C ILE A 60 -14.52 -3.39 47.24
N LYS A 61 -15.32 -2.60 46.58
CA LYS A 61 -16.37 -1.78 47.19
C LYS A 61 -17.46 -2.64 47.82
N ARG A 62 -17.85 -3.76 47.22
CA ARG A 62 -18.88 -4.66 47.69
C ARG A 62 -18.45 -5.45 48.95
N THR A 63 -17.14 -5.72 49.09
CA THR A 63 -16.60 -6.50 50.22
C THR A 63 -16.25 -5.67 51.46
N ALA A 64 -16.70 -4.39 51.51
CA ALA A 64 -16.61 -3.51 52.70
C ALA A 64 -15.21 -3.49 53.35
N GLY A 65 -14.14 -3.38 52.57
CA GLY A 65 -12.79 -3.18 53.08
C GLY A 65 -12.05 -4.46 53.53
N ARG A 66 -12.62 -5.66 53.34
CA ARG A 66 -11.94 -6.91 53.62
C ARG A 66 -10.88 -7.35 52.64
N MET A 67 -10.87 -6.79 51.40
CA MET A 67 -9.85 -7.08 50.40
C MET A 67 -8.88 -5.90 50.27
N SER A 68 -7.62 -6.17 50.61
CA SER A 68 -6.51 -5.25 50.37
C SER A 68 -6.09 -5.37 48.88
N GLY A 69 -6.14 -4.31 48.11
CA GLY A 69 -5.76 -4.32 46.66
C GLY A 69 -6.25 -3.13 45.87
N GLN A 70 -6.92 -2.17 46.53
CA GLN A 70 -7.47 -0.97 45.87
C GLN A 70 -6.41 -0.17 45.09
N GLY A 71 -5.19 -0.02 45.67
CA GLY A 71 -4.08 0.67 44.98
C GLY A 71 -3.63 -0.04 43.70
N MET A 72 -3.61 -1.38 43.70
CA MET A 72 -3.22 -2.18 42.54
C MET A 72 -4.28 -2.10 41.42
N ALA A 73 -5.56 -2.08 41.76
CA ALA A 73 -6.65 -1.90 40.82
C ALA A 73 -6.64 -0.50 40.18
N ILE A 74 -6.37 0.54 40.97
CA ILE A 74 -6.25 1.92 40.47
C ILE A 74 -5.00 2.06 39.54
N ALA A 75 -3.87 1.48 39.96
CA ALA A 75 -2.66 1.49 39.12
C ALA A 75 -2.89 0.78 37.74
N GLY A 76 -3.57 -0.38 37.75
CA GLY A 76 -3.96 -1.09 36.55
C GLY A 76 -4.88 -0.27 35.62
N LEU A 77 -5.83 0.46 36.21
CA LEU A 77 -6.75 1.32 35.50
C LEU A 77 -6.02 2.51 34.84
N VAL A 78 -5.14 3.19 35.59
CA VAL A 78 -4.32 4.31 35.08
C VAL A 78 -3.43 3.84 33.94
N LEU A 79 -2.76 2.70 34.10
CA LEU A 79 -1.92 2.11 33.03
C LEU A 79 -2.77 1.70 31.81
N GLY A 80 -3.96 1.17 32.01
CA GLY A 80 -4.89 0.83 30.93
C GLY A 80 -5.31 2.03 30.09
N TYR A 81 -5.69 3.13 30.75
CA TYR A 81 -6.05 4.37 30.05
C TYR A 81 -4.83 5.04 29.37
N ALA A 82 -3.68 5.06 30.03
CA ALA A 82 -2.45 5.57 29.45
C ALA A 82 -2.04 4.74 28.20
N GLY A 83 -2.12 3.42 28.27
CA GLY A 83 -1.86 2.52 27.15
C GLY A 83 -2.80 2.75 25.99
N LEU A 84 -4.10 2.94 26.25
CA LEU A 84 -5.09 3.24 25.21
C LEU A 84 -4.82 4.59 24.53
N ALA A 85 -4.50 5.62 25.31
CA ALA A 85 -4.16 6.94 24.78
C ALA A 85 -2.90 6.89 23.89
N LEU A 86 -1.84 6.24 24.34
CA LEU A 86 -0.61 6.06 23.58
C LEU A 86 -0.86 5.27 22.28
N THR A 87 -1.64 4.20 22.34
CA THR A 87 -2.01 3.39 21.16
C THR A 87 -2.79 4.23 20.16
N THR A 88 -3.74 5.04 20.61
CA THR A 88 -4.52 5.93 19.73
C THR A 88 -3.62 6.96 19.06
N ILE A 89 -2.73 7.62 19.81
CA ILE A 89 -1.76 8.58 19.27
C ILE A 89 -0.86 7.90 18.23
N TYR A 90 -0.38 6.69 18.52
CA TYR A 90 0.46 5.92 17.61
C TYR A 90 -0.27 5.59 16.30
N ILE A 91 -1.53 5.12 16.36
CA ILE A 91 -2.34 4.80 15.18
C ILE A 91 -2.56 6.06 14.34
N VAL A 92 -2.92 7.21 14.96
CA VAL A 92 -3.10 8.48 14.26
C VAL A 92 -1.80 8.92 13.59
N PHE A 93 -0.67 8.83 14.30
CA PHE A 93 0.64 9.19 13.76
C PHE A 93 1.04 8.30 12.57
N VAL A 94 0.90 6.98 12.69
CA VAL A 94 1.20 6.04 11.59
C VAL A 94 0.29 6.29 10.39
N THR A 95 -1.01 6.47 10.62
CA THR A 95 -1.96 6.78 9.54
C THR A 95 -1.60 8.09 8.83
N PHE A 96 -1.24 9.13 9.58
CA PHE A 96 -0.79 10.40 9.03
C PHE A 96 0.50 10.24 8.21
N MET A 97 1.49 9.50 8.74
CA MET A 97 2.76 9.25 8.03
C MET A 97 2.54 8.46 6.74
N VAL A 98 1.74 7.40 6.78
CA VAL A 98 1.41 6.57 5.62
C VAL A 98 0.73 7.43 4.55
N ARG A 99 -0.33 8.17 4.90
CA ARG A 99 -1.02 9.06 3.95
C ARG A 99 -0.08 10.08 3.33
N ASN A 100 0.74 10.75 4.15
CA ASN A 100 1.67 11.77 3.66
C ASN A 100 2.75 11.18 2.72
N THR A 101 3.21 9.96 2.97
CA THR A 101 4.20 9.28 2.11
C THR A 101 3.58 8.88 0.78
N PHE A 102 2.37 8.32 0.77
CA PHE A 102 1.69 7.92 -0.46
C PHE A 102 1.27 9.13 -1.30
N SER A 103 0.73 10.18 -0.69
CA SER A 103 0.31 11.40 -1.41
C SER A 103 1.47 12.11 -2.13
N ARG A 104 2.69 12.02 -1.62
CA ARG A 104 3.88 12.61 -2.27
C ARG A 104 4.26 11.94 -3.57
N ASN A 105 3.92 10.67 -3.76
CA ASN A 105 4.27 9.91 -4.95
C ASN A 105 3.25 10.08 -6.09
N ILE A 106 2.03 10.54 -5.79
CA ILE A 106 0.95 10.69 -6.79
C ILE A 106 1.39 11.57 -7.96
N PRO A 107 1.88 12.82 -7.77
CA PRO A 107 2.27 13.68 -8.89
C PRO A 107 3.40 13.08 -9.73
N ALA A 108 4.37 12.41 -9.09
CA ALA A 108 5.47 11.76 -9.79
C ALA A 108 5.02 10.54 -10.61
N ASN A 109 4.05 9.78 -10.09
CA ASN A 109 3.47 8.65 -10.80
C ASN A 109 2.64 9.10 -12.00
N GLU A 110 1.83 10.15 -11.84
CA GLU A 110 1.03 10.75 -12.92
C GLU A 110 1.93 11.34 -14.02
N ALA A 111 2.97 12.08 -13.66
CA ALA A 111 3.95 12.57 -14.61
C ALA A 111 4.64 11.43 -15.38
N ALA A 112 4.97 10.34 -14.69
CA ALA A 112 5.54 9.16 -15.33
C ALA A 112 4.55 8.43 -16.25
N ALA A 113 3.26 8.42 -15.91
CA ALA A 113 2.20 7.88 -16.75
C ALA A 113 2.06 8.71 -18.04
N ILE A 114 2.00 10.04 -17.94
CA ILE A 114 1.94 10.96 -19.08
C ILE A 114 3.17 10.78 -19.98
N ALA A 115 4.38 10.73 -19.41
CA ALA A 115 5.60 10.50 -20.16
C ALA A 115 5.58 9.14 -20.90
N THR A 116 5.01 8.11 -20.27
CA THR A 116 4.86 6.79 -20.89
C THR A 116 3.83 6.83 -22.04
N MET A 117 2.72 7.55 -21.88
CA MET A 117 1.75 7.75 -22.97
C MET A 117 2.35 8.48 -24.16
N ARG A 118 3.21 9.49 -23.93
CA ARG A 118 3.97 10.15 -25.02
C ARG A 118 4.92 9.20 -25.74
N THR A 119 5.55 8.27 -25.00
CA THR A 119 6.38 7.22 -25.58
C THR A 119 5.55 6.30 -26.50
N TYR A 120 4.35 5.90 -26.04
CA TYR A 120 3.45 5.11 -26.87
C TYR A 120 2.96 5.89 -28.10
N GLU A 121 2.57 7.15 -27.94
CA GLU A 121 2.14 8.01 -29.05
C GLU A 121 3.18 8.04 -30.17
N THR A 122 4.44 8.35 -29.82
CA THR A 122 5.55 8.39 -30.79
C THR A 122 5.76 7.03 -31.44
N ALA A 123 5.75 5.94 -30.67
CA ALA A 123 5.95 4.59 -31.21
C ALA A 123 4.78 4.13 -32.08
N LEU A 124 3.53 4.45 -31.71
CA LEU A 124 2.34 4.11 -32.50
C LEU A 124 2.33 4.83 -33.85
N LYS A 125 2.65 6.14 -33.88
CA LYS A 125 2.79 6.91 -35.10
C LYS A 125 3.90 6.37 -36.01
N ALA A 126 5.08 6.12 -35.44
CA ALA A 126 6.20 5.56 -36.19
C ALA A 126 5.91 4.15 -36.75
N TYR A 127 5.11 3.34 -36.01
CA TYR A 127 4.66 2.05 -36.52
C TYR A 127 3.71 2.21 -37.72
N ALA A 128 2.73 3.12 -37.66
CA ALA A 128 1.78 3.35 -38.74
C ALA A 128 2.48 3.87 -40.00
N GLU A 129 3.49 4.74 -39.86
CA GLU A 129 4.33 5.23 -40.98
C GLU A 129 5.14 4.09 -41.61
N LYS A 130 5.68 3.19 -40.79
CA LYS A 130 6.49 2.05 -41.21
C LYS A 130 5.67 0.95 -41.87
N CYS A 131 4.44 0.76 -41.42
CA CYS A 131 3.55 -0.34 -41.83
C CYS A 131 2.19 0.20 -42.35
N PRO A 132 2.19 0.98 -43.44
CA PRO A 132 0.97 1.68 -43.89
C PRO A 132 -0.18 0.73 -44.28
N ALA A 133 0.12 -0.50 -44.70
CA ALA A 133 -0.90 -1.49 -45.01
C ALA A 133 -1.64 -2.04 -43.76
N GLN A 134 -1.03 -1.95 -42.58
CA GLN A 134 -1.62 -2.43 -41.33
C GLN A 134 -2.19 -1.28 -40.47
N GLY A 135 -1.70 -0.05 -40.67
CA GLY A 135 -1.99 1.10 -39.85
C GLY A 135 -1.36 1.00 -38.47
N TYR A 136 -2.14 1.20 -37.40
CA TYR A 136 -1.64 1.01 -36.03
C TYR A 136 -1.48 -0.48 -35.66
N PRO A 137 -0.63 -0.82 -34.71
CA PRO A 137 -0.42 -2.21 -34.32
C PRO A 137 -1.66 -2.82 -33.66
N ALA A 138 -1.97 -4.08 -33.96
CA ALA A 138 -3.07 -4.79 -33.31
C ALA A 138 -2.82 -5.02 -31.80
N THR A 139 -1.55 -5.02 -31.37
CA THR A 139 -1.16 -5.19 -29.96
C THR A 139 0.11 -4.40 -29.68
N LEU A 140 0.30 -3.95 -28.43
CA LEU A 140 1.52 -3.24 -28.01
C LEU A 140 2.79 -4.10 -28.16
N SER A 141 2.67 -5.43 -28.14
CA SER A 141 3.82 -6.33 -28.32
C SER A 141 4.50 -6.18 -29.68
N ARG A 142 3.80 -5.70 -30.71
CA ARG A 142 4.39 -5.40 -32.04
C ARG A 142 5.36 -4.23 -32.02
N LEU A 143 5.26 -3.33 -31.03
CA LEU A 143 6.19 -2.22 -30.85
C LEU A 143 7.52 -2.66 -30.21
N GLY A 144 7.56 -3.88 -29.65
CA GLY A 144 8.67 -4.40 -28.87
C GLY A 144 9.91 -4.75 -29.67
N PRO A 145 10.96 -5.21 -28.95
CA PRO A 145 12.23 -5.60 -29.55
C PRO A 145 12.05 -6.70 -30.60
N GLY A 146 12.69 -6.56 -31.75
CA GLY A 146 12.63 -7.52 -32.84
C GLY A 146 13.46 -7.08 -34.03
N GLN A 147 13.16 -7.66 -35.19
CA GLN A 147 13.90 -7.42 -36.44
C GLN A 147 13.61 -6.04 -37.06
N GLY A 148 12.71 -5.27 -36.45
CA GLY A 148 12.34 -3.96 -36.97
C GLY A 148 11.36 -4.02 -38.15
N ASP A 149 10.65 -5.11 -38.33
CA ASP A 149 9.58 -5.31 -39.30
C ASP A 149 8.18 -5.00 -38.71
N CYS A 150 7.12 -5.21 -39.49
CA CYS A 150 5.74 -4.99 -38.99
C CYS A 150 5.24 -6.05 -37.99
N THR A 151 5.98 -7.11 -37.73
CA THR A 151 5.66 -8.07 -36.71
C THR A 151 6.24 -7.66 -35.35
N ARG A 152 7.47 -7.09 -35.38
CA ARG A 152 8.17 -6.54 -34.21
C ARG A 152 9.03 -5.35 -34.62
N ALA A 153 8.49 -4.15 -34.44
CA ALA A 153 9.02 -2.92 -35.05
C ALA A 153 10.27 -2.36 -34.35
N ASN A 154 10.66 -2.88 -33.19
CA ASN A 154 11.81 -2.44 -32.39
C ASN A 154 11.77 -0.94 -32.02
N LEU A 155 10.58 -0.43 -31.70
CA LEU A 155 10.33 0.97 -31.36
C LEU A 155 10.36 1.22 -29.85
N ILE A 156 9.96 0.23 -29.06
CA ILE A 156 9.98 0.29 -27.60
C ILE A 156 10.92 -0.82 -27.08
N HIS A 157 12.01 -0.42 -26.44
CA HIS A 157 13.04 -1.34 -25.97
C HIS A 157 12.75 -1.91 -24.57
N ASP A 158 11.88 -1.25 -23.75
CA ASP A 158 11.49 -1.76 -22.44
C ASP A 158 10.42 -2.87 -22.62
N PRO A 159 10.76 -4.15 -22.34
CA PRO A 159 9.83 -5.27 -22.52
C PRO A 159 8.60 -5.17 -21.61
N ARG A 160 8.68 -4.40 -20.52
CA ARG A 160 7.57 -4.19 -19.59
C ARG A 160 6.45 -3.34 -20.21
N LEU A 161 6.78 -2.44 -21.13
CA LEU A 161 5.83 -1.57 -21.78
C LEU A 161 5.09 -2.26 -22.94
N VAL A 162 5.60 -3.37 -23.44
CA VAL A 162 5.01 -4.12 -24.56
C VAL A 162 4.36 -5.44 -24.12
N ALA A 163 4.27 -5.69 -22.82
CA ALA A 163 3.54 -6.83 -22.25
C ALA A 163 2.02 -6.67 -22.45
N GLY A 164 1.27 -7.74 -22.28
CA GLY A 164 -0.19 -7.72 -22.48
C GLY A 164 -0.96 -6.77 -21.55
N ALA A 165 -0.42 -6.49 -20.37
CA ALA A 165 -0.95 -5.49 -19.43
C ALA A 165 0.24 -4.70 -18.85
N PRO A 166 0.74 -3.67 -19.55
CA PRO A 166 1.88 -2.90 -19.10
C PRO A 166 1.57 -2.17 -17.78
N VAL A 167 2.53 -2.23 -16.84
CA VAL A 167 2.45 -1.51 -15.57
C VAL A 167 3.71 -0.67 -15.38
N ARG A 168 3.54 0.62 -15.06
CA ARG A 168 4.66 1.51 -14.74
C ARG A 168 4.25 2.53 -13.69
N LYS A 169 5.06 2.64 -12.63
CA LYS A 169 4.87 3.64 -11.55
C LYS A 169 3.43 3.73 -11.02
N GLY A 170 2.80 2.56 -10.76
CA GLY A 170 1.46 2.51 -10.20
C GLY A 170 0.32 2.78 -11.18
N TYR A 171 0.62 2.85 -12.49
CA TYR A 171 -0.36 2.93 -13.57
C TYR A 171 -0.33 1.68 -14.44
N THR A 172 -1.51 1.20 -14.84
CA THR A 172 -1.68 0.19 -15.88
C THR A 172 -2.14 0.85 -17.17
N PHE A 173 -1.66 0.31 -18.31
CA PHE A 173 -1.98 0.84 -19.63
C PHE A 173 -2.82 -0.17 -20.40
N VAL A 174 -3.96 0.28 -20.92
CA VAL A 174 -4.90 -0.54 -21.67
C VAL A 174 -4.97 0.00 -23.09
N TYR A 175 -4.48 -0.77 -24.05
CA TYR A 175 -4.51 -0.44 -25.48
C TYR A 175 -5.72 -1.13 -26.13
N ARG A 176 -6.49 -0.38 -26.89
CA ARG A 176 -7.66 -0.85 -27.64
C ARG A 176 -7.53 -0.42 -29.10
N PRO A 177 -7.15 -1.32 -30.02
CA PRO A 177 -7.16 -1.04 -31.44
C PRO A 177 -8.60 -1.00 -31.97
N GLY A 178 -8.91 -0.04 -32.83
CA GLY A 178 -10.16 0.03 -33.56
C GLY A 178 -9.94 -0.41 -35.01
N VAL A 179 -10.68 -1.44 -35.42
CA VAL A 179 -10.58 -2.02 -36.79
C VAL A 179 -11.66 -1.42 -37.65
N HIS A 180 -11.28 -0.95 -38.84
CA HIS A 180 -12.21 -0.55 -39.89
C HIS A 180 -12.04 -1.43 -41.14
N GLY A 181 -13.10 -2.04 -41.59
CA GLY A 181 -13.31 -2.67 -42.91
C GLY A 181 -12.38 -3.80 -43.31
N ASN A 182 -11.12 -3.55 -43.56
CA ASN A 182 -10.14 -4.47 -44.19
C ASN A 182 -9.08 -4.98 -43.19
N GLU A 183 -9.40 -5.25 -41.96
CA GLU A 183 -8.44 -5.64 -40.90
C GLU A 183 -7.35 -4.59 -40.59
N GLN A 184 -7.40 -3.42 -41.22
CA GLN A 184 -6.50 -2.31 -40.95
C GLN A 184 -6.92 -1.56 -39.68
N VAL A 185 -6.00 -1.36 -38.75
CA VAL A 185 -6.21 -0.59 -37.55
C VAL A 185 -6.01 0.89 -37.85
N THR A 186 -7.10 1.63 -37.99
CA THR A 186 -7.06 3.06 -38.36
C THR A 186 -7.18 4.00 -37.18
N VAL A 187 -7.77 3.53 -36.09
CA VAL A 187 -7.95 4.28 -34.85
C VAL A 187 -7.49 3.46 -33.64
N PHE A 188 -7.15 4.12 -32.57
CA PHE A 188 -6.83 3.44 -31.31
C PHE A 188 -7.29 4.25 -30.11
N ALA A 189 -7.44 3.59 -28.97
CA ALA A 189 -7.56 4.21 -27.67
C ALA A 189 -6.53 3.61 -26.71
N LEU A 190 -5.77 4.46 -26.05
CA LEU A 190 -4.84 4.09 -25.01
C LEU A 190 -5.26 4.77 -23.71
N LEU A 191 -5.57 3.95 -22.70
CA LEU A 191 -5.96 4.40 -21.38
C LEU A 191 -4.84 4.14 -20.39
N ALA A 192 -4.55 5.12 -19.53
CA ALA A 192 -3.70 4.92 -18.35
C ALA A 192 -4.55 5.08 -17.09
N GLN A 193 -4.57 4.04 -16.29
CA GLN A 193 -5.41 3.95 -15.09
C GLN A 193 -4.54 3.69 -13.87
N PRO A 194 -4.76 4.39 -12.72
CA PRO A 194 -4.06 4.08 -11.49
C PRO A 194 -4.48 2.71 -10.97
N ILE A 195 -3.53 1.89 -10.52
CA ILE A 195 -3.80 0.57 -9.94
C ILE A 195 -4.62 0.69 -8.66
N ALA A 196 -4.33 1.70 -7.85
CA ALA A 196 -5.06 2.03 -6.63
C ALA A 196 -5.38 3.53 -6.62
N PRO A 197 -6.56 3.95 -7.09
CA PRO A 197 -6.99 5.34 -7.07
C PRO A 197 -6.87 5.96 -5.68
N GLY A 198 -6.36 7.20 -5.61
CA GLY A 198 -6.08 7.90 -4.36
C GLY A 198 -4.77 7.49 -3.65
N THR A 199 -4.11 6.43 -4.13
CA THR A 199 -2.83 5.95 -3.55
C THR A 199 -1.70 6.00 -4.58
N THR A 200 -1.89 5.43 -5.76
CA THR A 200 -0.89 5.41 -6.83
C THR A 200 -1.06 6.55 -7.82
N GLY A 201 -2.27 7.11 -7.92
CA GLY A 201 -2.66 8.24 -8.75
C GLY A 201 -4.10 8.63 -8.46
N GLN A 202 -4.52 9.80 -8.90
CA GLN A 202 -5.89 10.29 -8.80
C GLN A 202 -6.53 10.35 -10.18
N ARG A 203 -5.77 10.81 -11.19
CA ARG A 203 -6.27 11.06 -12.54
C ARG A 203 -6.13 9.83 -13.43
N PHE A 204 -7.09 9.70 -14.34
CA PHE A 204 -7.11 8.76 -15.46
C PHE A 204 -6.72 9.51 -16.71
N PHE A 205 -5.99 8.86 -17.63
CA PHE A 205 -5.55 9.50 -18.87
C PHE A 205 -6.01 8.70 -20.07
N TYR A 206 -6.33 9.41 -21.15
CA TYR A 206 -6.79 8.88 -22.42
C TYR A 206 -5.99 9.51 -23.55
N LEU A 207 -5.63 8.71 -24.55
CA LEU A 207 -4.95 9.12 -25.77
C LEU A 207 -5.54 8.36 -26.95
N ASP A 208 -5.78 9.06 -28.04
CA ASP A 208 -6.22 8.52 -29.32
C ASP A 208 -5.26 8.92 -30.45
N GLU A 209 -5.64 8.63 -31.70
CA GLU A 209 -4.89 8.98 -32.92
C GLU A 209 -4.71 10.48 -33.07
N GLY A 210 -5.56 11.31 -32.49
CA GLY A 210 -5.43 12.77 -32.46
C GLY A 210 -4.21 13.27 -31.70
N GLY A 211 -3.60 12.42 -30.85
CA GLY A 211 -2.37 12.74 -30.11
C GLY A 211 -2.57 13.69 -28.94
N VAL A 212 -3.81 13.97 -28.56
CA VAL A 212 -4.14 14.79 -27.39
C VAL A 212 -4.32 13.89 -26.17
N ILE A 213 -3.48 14.08 -25.15
CA ILE A 213 -3.69 13.41 -23.88
C ILE A 213 -4.79 14.15 -23.14
N ARG A 214 -5.83 13.43 -22.75
CA ARG A 214 -6.98 13.91 -21.98
C ARG A 214 -6.94 13.36 -20.56
N GLU A 215 -7.53 14.07 -19.64
CA GLU A 215 -7.57 13.66 -18.23
C GLU A 215 -8.98 13.70 -17.65
N ALA A 216 -9.22 12.85 -16.64
CA ALA A 216 -10.44 12.84 -15.83
C ALA A 216 -10.15 12.28 -14.44
N ASP A 217 -10.95 12.68 -13.46
CA ASP A 217 -10.87 12.16 -12.09
C ASP A 217 -11.66 10.85 -11.91
N SER A 218 -12.27 10.33 -12.98
CA SER A 218 -13.08 9.11 -12.97
C SER A 218 -12.65 8.14 -14.07
N GLN A 219 -13.05 6.87 -13.93
CA GLN A 219 -12.81 5.84 -14.94
C GLN A 219 -13.55 6.08 -16.27
N ILE A 220 -14.54 6.97 -16.28
CA ILE A 220 -15.30 7.33 -17.47
C ILE A 220 -14.50 8.41 -18.21
N ILE A 221 -13.48 7.99 -18.95
CA ILE A 221 -12.61 8.86 -19.72
C ILE A 221 -12.68 8.46 -21.20
N GLY A 222 -12.69 9.44 -22.08
CA GLY A 222 -12.82 9.23 -23.51
C GLY A 222 -12.45 10.45 -24.36
N PRO A 223 -12.78 10.44 -25.65
CA PRO A 223 -12.40 11.51 -26.57
C PRO A 223 -12.99 12.89 -26.25
N ASN A 224 -14.05 12.93 -25.43
CA ASN A 224 -14.72 14.17 -25.02
C ASN A 224 -14.23 14.69 -23.66
N SER A 225 -13.32 13.99 -23.00
CA SER A 225 -12.73 14.47 -21.73
C SER A 225 -11.81 15.67 -22.00
N PRO A 226 -11.62 16.57 -21.00
CA PRO A 226 -10.78 17.74 -21.16
C PRO A 226 -9.33 17.36 -21.47
N PRO A 227 -8.62 18.14 -22.29
CA PRO A 227 -7.20 17.95 -22.54
C PRO A 227 -6.38 18.19 -21.26
N LEU A 228 -5.20 17.58 -21.23
CA LEU A 228 -4.28 17.67 -20.10
C LEU A 228 -3.93 19.14 -19.80
N GLY A 229 -4.12 19.56 -18.54
CA GLY A 229 -3.81 20.90 -18.06
C GLY A 229 -4.92 21.93 -18.23
N GLU A 230 -6.05 21.56 -18.83
CA GLU A 230 -7.27 22.36 -18.81
C GLU A 230 -8.07 21.96 -17.59
N ALA A 231 -7.90 22.70 -16.48
CA ALA A 231 -8.68 22.48 -15.27
C ALA A 231 -10.16 22.68 -15.60
N VAL A 232 -10.97 21.65 -15.38
CA VAL A 232 -12.43 21.81 -15.34
C VAL A 232 -12.71 22.82 -14.23
N ALA A 233 -13.17 24.02 -14.58
CA ALA A 233 -13.67 24.97 -13.62
C ALA A 233 -14.80 24.30 -12.82
N PRO A 234 -14.76 24.28 -11.49
CA PRO A 234 -15.85 23.72 -10.71
C PRO A 234 -17.08 24.55 -10.91
N GLY A 235 -18.10 24.00 -11.58
CA GLY A 235 -19.45 24.50 -11.55
C GLY A 235 -19.98 25.18 -12.81
N ASP A 236 -20.50 24.37 -13.72
CA ASP A 236 -21.62 24.77 -14.59
C ASP A 236 -22.63 23.61 -14.76
N ASP A 237 -22.69 22.69 -13.81
CA ASP A 237 -23.64 21.56 -13.87
C ASP A 237 -25.08 21.94 -13.45
N ASP A 238 -25.31 23.19 -13.06
CA ASP A 238 -26.62 23.66 -12.52
C ASP A 238 -27.56 24.28 -13.55
N GLU A 239 -27.16 24.38 -14.83
CA GLU A 239 -28.00 25.12 -15.82
C GLU A 239 -28.79 24.24 -16.81
N GLN A 240 -28.74 22.91 -16.70
CA GLN A 240 -29.53 22.05 -17.60
C GLN A 240 -30.86 21.52 -17.00
N GLY A 241 -31.34 22.06 -15.87
CA GLY A 241 -32.53 21.62 -15.16
C GLY A 241 -33.71 22.59 -15.11
N LYS A 242 -33.72 23.74 -15.81
CA LYS A 242 -34.84 24.66 -15.76
C LYS A 242 -35.87 24.38 -16.87
N PRO A 243 -37.04 23.79 -16.56
CA PRO A 243 -38.08 23.66 -17.56
C PRO A 243 -38.56 25.02 -18.02
N ALA A 244 -38.68 25.20 -19.33
CA ALA A 244 -39.23 26.42 -19.95
C ALA A 244 -40.61 26.73 -19.37
N GLN A 245 -40.78 27.92 -18.80
CA GLN A 245 -42.08 28.42 -18.38
C GLN A 245 -42.91 28.75 -19.63
N PRO A 246 -44.19 28.29 -19.74
CA PRO A 246 -45.02 28.68 -20.84
C PRO A 246 -45.43 30.14 -20.72
N ASN A 247 -45.24 30.90 -21.81
CA ASN A 247 -45.73 32.26 -21.98
C ASN A 247 -47.25 32.31 -21.76
N LYS A 248 -47.68 33.17 -20.85
CA LYS A 248 -49.06 33.45 -20.62
C LYS A 248 -49.49 34.69 -21.44
N PRO A 249 -50.66 34.66 -22.10
CA PRO A 249 -51.14 35.71 -22.99
C PRO A 249 -51.49 37.00 -22.28
#